data_0a19b34881228d3e93a122861371e8f0
#
_entry.id   0a19b34881228d3e93a122861371e8f0
#
_cell.length_a   1.000
_cell.length_b   1.000
_cell.length_c   1.000
_cell.angle_alpha   90.00
_cell.angle_beta   90.00
_cell.angle_gamma   90.00
#
_symmetry.space_group_name_H-M   'P 1'
#
loop_
_entity.id
_entity.type
_entity.pdbx_description
1 polymer ?
#
loop_
_entity_poly.entity_id
_entity_poly.type
_entity_poly.pdbx_seq_one_letter_code
_entity_poly.pdbx_strand_id
1 'polypeptide(L)'
;MKKRVLSALLVGIISVTALVGCGSGESTSSSKKLVISTWGLNEDVLKETVFDPFAKEHGVEIVLEVGNNSERLTKMKNNPNSQIDITYLAESFAEQGIEAGIFEELDYSKIPNAEKVNAKAQTTVKRGFGPAYTLNSIGIVVDPAAGIEINSWEDLWKPELANKIAIPDITTTNGPAIVEIAAAKAGVDVKSDKGQAAFKELEALKPNIVKTYSKSSDLANMFASGEIVAAIAADFAYGNIAKAKPEVTYVVPESGTYLNFNTVNINKNSKNKDLAYEFINYALSEEVQQRTAKALNESPVNTGVKLTEEEAANLTYGSVVDNAKTIDFKFVNTVMDEWINTWNRIMN
;
A
#
# COMPACT_ATOMS: atom_id res chain seq x y z
N MET A 1 61.23 1.76 -36.20
CA MET A 1 62.39 2.39 -35.55
C MET A 1 62.07 2.43 -34.06
N LYS A 2 62.47 1.46 -33.29
CA LYS A 2 63.62 1.41 -32.40
C LYS A 2 63.79 2.67 -31.54
N LYS A 3 63.46 2.60 -30.22
CA LYS A 3 64.52 2.62 -29.20
C LYS A 3 63.92 2.23 -27.82
N ARG A 4 64.58 1.23 -27.25
CA ARG A 4 64.58 0.76 -25.86
C ARG A 4 65.50 1.68 -25.05
N VAL A 5 65.25 1.86 -23.73
CA VAL A 5 66.24 2.05 -22.63
C VAL A 5 65.41 1.78 -21.35
N LEU A 6 65.53 0.85 -20.58
CA LEU A 6 66.44 0.10 -19.70
C LEU A 6 66.88 0.89 -18.47
N SER A 7 66.51 0.37 -17.31
CA SER A 7 67.18 0.27 -16.00
C SER A 7 67.34 1.47 -15.10
N ALA A 8 66.88 1.33 -13.84
CA ALA A 8 67.77 1.10 -12.70
C ALA A 8 67.00 0.75 -11.42
N LEU A 9 67.37 -0.37 -10.84
CA LEU A 9 67.09 -0.74 -9.44
C LEU A 9 67.83 0.20 -8.49
N LEU A 10 67.14 0.59 -7.39
CA LEU A 10 67.83 1.01 -6.16
C LEU A 10 67.11 0.35 -4.97
N VAL A 11 67.82 -0.58 -4.38
CA VAL A 11 67.57 -1.21 -3.09
C VAL A 11 67.93 -0.23 -2.01
N GLY A 12 67.01 0.09 -1.13
CA GLY A 12 67.23 0.85 0.09
C GLY A 12 66.60 0.13 1.27
N ILE A 13 67.38 -0.63 1.99
CA ILE A 13 67.12 -1.17 3.30
C ILE A 13 67.29 -0.06 4.30
N ILE A 14 66.29 0.28 5.14
CA ILE A 14 66.52 0.91 6.48
C ILE A 14 65.31 0.71 7.39
N SER A 15 65.58 -0.04 8.45
CA SER A 15 65.21 0.18 9.85
C SER A 15 63.79 0.07 10.33
N VAL A 16 63.58 -1.02 10.98
CA VAL A 16 62.51 -1.28 11.97
C VAL A 16 62.68 -0.27 13.13
N THR A 17 61.68 0.54 13.36
CA THR A 17 61.42 1.17 14.68
C THR A 17 60.03 0.76 15.12
N ALA A 18 59.98 -0.15 16.07
CA ALA A 18 58.78 -0.49 16.81
C ALA A 18 58.37 0.70 17.69
N LEU A 19 57.30 1.37 17.30
CA LEU A 19 56.53 2.26 18.18
C LEU A 19 55.30 1.51 18.60
N VAL A 20 55.32 0.98 19.83
CA VAL A 20 54.17 0.57 20.57
C VAL A 20 53.36 1.85 20.89
N GLY A 21 52.42 2.18 20.02
CA GLY A 21 51.41 3.14 20.27
C GLY A 21 50.13 2.40 20.76
N CYS A 22 49.83 2.51 22.03
CA CYS A 22 48.46 2.28 22.52
C CYS A 22 47.54 3.27 21.84
N GLY A 23 46.97 2.86 20.70
CA GLY A 23 45.84 3.50 20.08
C GLY A 23 44.61 2.83 20.61
N SER A 24 43.84 3.54 21.42
CA SER A 24 42.44 3.27 21.70
C SER A 24 41.74 2.98 20.37
N GLY A 25 41.45 1.69 20.10
CA GLY A 25 40.59 1.33 18.99
C GLY A 25 39.23 1.95 19.24
N GLU A 26 38.93 3.02 18.55
CA GLU A 26 37.55 3.34 18.21
C GLU A 26 37.05 2.14 17.40
N SER A 27 36.37 1.23 18.08
CA SER A 27 35.49 0.31 17.43
C SER A 27 34.43 1.18 16.74
N THR A 28 34.60 1.43 15.47
CA THR A 28 33.52 1.85 14.61
C THR A 28 32.50 0.73 14.69
N SER A 29 31.58 0.83 15.65
CA SER A 29 30.39 0.03 15.72
C SER A 29 29.67 0.31 14.41
N SER A 30 29.77 -0.63 13.45
CA SER A 30 28.92 -0.56 12.26
C SER A 30 27.49 -0.60 12.81
N SER A 31 26.78 0.52 12.66
CA SER A 31 25.37 0.58 13.07
C SER A 31 24.64 -0.60 12.43
N LYS A 32 23.84 -1.31 13.22
CA LYS A 32 22.98 -2.34 12.66
C LYS A 32 22.11 -1.69 11.59
N LYS A 33 21.90 -2.39 10.47
CA LYS A 33 21.04 -1.91 9.38
C LYS A 33 19.73 -2.66 9.41
N LEU A 34 18.63 -1.94 9.17
CA LEU A 34 17.31 -2.51 8.92
C LEU A 34 16.87 -2.11 7.51
N VAL A 35 16.74 -3.07 6.61
CA VAL A 35 16.37 -2.83 5.23
C VAL A 35 14.86 -2.98 5.07
N ILE A 36 14.18 -1.91 4.69
CA ILE A 36 12.73 -1.84 4.54
C ILE A 36 12.36 -1.63 3.08
N SER A 37 11.61 -2.57 2.51
CA SER A 37 11.05 -2.45 1.17
C SER A 37 9.66 -1.79 1.25
N THR A 38 9.50 -0.63 0.61
CA THR A 38 8.30 0.22 0.71
C THR A 38 8.00 0.97 -0.58
N TRP A 39 6.98 1.80 -0.57
CA TRP A 39 6.67 2.73 -1.66
C TRP A 39 7.52 4.00 -1.54
N GLY A 40 7.78 4.66 -2.69
CA GLY A 40 8.45 5.96 -2.73
C GLY A 40 7.50 7.17 -2.55
N LEU A 41 6.28 6.94 -2.05
CA LEU A 41 5.31 8.00 -1.82
C LEU A 41 5.54 8.64 -0.44
N ASN A 42 5.59 9.98 -0.40
CA ASN A 42 5.78 10.76 0.84
C ASN A 42 7.01 10.32 1.66
N GLU A 43 8.08 9.90 0.99
CA GLU A 43 9.27 9.29 1.63
C GLU A 43 9.86 10.18 2.73
N ASP A 44 9.99 11.49 2.48
CA ASP A 44 10.56 12.43 3.46
C ASP A 44 9.70 12.52 4.72
N VAL A 45 8.36 12.59 4.56
CA VAL A 45 7.42 12.65 5.68
C VAL A 45 7.41 11.31 6.43
N LEU A 46 7.50 10.19 5.72
CA LEU A 46 7.55 8.86 6.31
C LEU A 46 8.86 8.65 7.10
N LYS A 47 9.99 9.17 6.59
CA LYS A 47 11.25 9.19 7.33
C LYS A 47 11.10 9.98 8.63
N GLU A 48 10.64 11.22 8.56
CA GLU A 48 10.49 12.09 9.71
C GLU A 48 9.53 11.52 10.77
N THR A 49 8.41 10.92 10.33
CA THR A 49 7.33 10.50 11.21
C THR A 49 7.50 9.08 11.77
N VAL A 50 8.15 8.17 11.03
CA VAL A 50 8.23 6.75 11.41
C VAL A 50 9.68 6.26 11.50
N PHE A 51 10.48 6.46 10.45
CA PHE A 51 11.76 5.75 10.35
C PHE A 51 12.86 6.39 11.20
N ASP A 52 13.05 7.70 11.14
CA ASP A 52 14.11 8.38 11.87
C ASP A 52 13.92 8.33 13.40
N PRO A 53 12.70 8.47 13.96
CA PRO A 53 12.48 8.27 15.39
C PRO A 53 12.86 6.87 15.86
N PHE A 54 12.44 5.83 15.11
CA PHE A 54 12.82 4.45 15.41
C PHE A 54 14.33 4.23 15.29
N ALA A 55 14.93 4.70 14.19
CA ALA A 55 16.37 4.58 13.94
C ALA A 55 17.18 5.19 15.07
N LYS A 56 16.77 6.36 15.55
CA LYS A 56 17.41 7.07 16.67
C LYS A 56 17.27 6.33 17.99
N GLU A 57 16.09 5.82 18.30
CA GLU A 57 15.81 5.11 19.54
C GLU A 57 16.62 3.81 19.64
N HIS A 58 16.71 3.05 18.54
CA HIS A 58 17.37 1.74 18.51
C HIS A 58 18.84 1.79 18.05
N GLY A 59 19.38 2.96 17.70
CA GLY A 59 20.77 3.12 17.23
C GLY A 59 21.06 2.36 15.93
N VAL A 60 20.11 2.34 15.01
CA VAL A 60 20.17 1.59 13.74
C VAL A 60 20.12 2.53 12.54
N GLU A 61 20.62 2.07 11.39
CA GLU A 61 20.45 2.71 10.10
C GLU A 61 19.27 2.05 9.37
N ILE A 62 18.26 2.84 8.97
CA ILE A 62 17.19 2.35 8.09
C ILE A 62 17.56 2.61 6.64
N VAL A 63 17.57 1.54 5.83
CA VAL A 63 17.81 1.60 4.40
C VAL A 63 16.53 1.28 3.66
N LEU A 64 16.09 2.18 2.78
CA LEU A 64 14.85 2.00 2.03
C LEU A 64 15.14 1.38 0.65
N GLU A 65 14.34 0.40 0.27
CA GLU A 65 14.24 -0.14 -1.07
C GLU A 65 12.84 0.17 -1.60
N VAL A 66 12.76 1.11 -2.55
CA VAL A 66 11.48 1.64 -3.03
C VAL A 66 11.07 1.06 -4.39
N GLY A 67 9.77 0.93 -4.59
CA GLY A 67 9.17 0.45 -5.84
C GLY A 67 7.66 0.22 -5.69
N ASN A 68 6.99 -0.17 -6.76
CA ASN A 68 5.60 -0.59 -6.68
C ASN A 68 5.45 -2.03 -6.13
N ASN A 69 4.22 -2.40 -5.73
CA ASN A 69 3.97 -3.71 -5.12
C ASN A 69 4.43 -4.88 -5.98
N SER A 70 4.05 -4.89 -7.27
CA SER A 70 4.32 -5.99 -8.20
C SER A 70 5.81 -6.15 -8.45
N GLU A 71 6.52 -5.05 -8.68
CA GLU A 71 7.97 -5.02 -8.91
C GLU A 71 8.73 -5.58 -7.70
N ARG A 72 8.44 -5.05 -6.51
CA ARG A 72 9.08 -5.47 -5.26
C ARG A 72 8.82 -6.93 -4.93
N LEU A 73 7.56 -7.38 -5.07
CA LEU A 73 7.21 -8.79 -4.86
C LEU A 73 7.90 -9.71 -5.86
N THR A 74 7.94 -9.33 -7.14
CA THR A 74 8.64 -10.11 -8.19
C THR A 74 10.13 -10.21 -7.90
N LYS A 75 10.75 -9.10 -7.48
CA LYS A 75 12.17 -9.09 -7.11
C LYS A 75 12.47 -10.04 -5.94
N MET A 76 11.62 -10.05 -4.91
CA MET A 76 11.76 -10.97 -3.77
C MET A 76 11.54 -12.43 -4.17
N LYS A 77 10.55 -12.72 -5.02
CA LYS A 77 10.32 -14.08 -5.56
C LYS A 77 11.56 -14.60 -6.32
N ASN A 78 12.19 -13.74 -7.10
CA ASN A 78 13.37 -14.08 -7.91
C ASN A 78 14.68 -14.08 -7.11
N ASN A 79 14.73 -13.41 -5.96
CA ASN A 79 15.90 -13.34 -5.08
C ASN A 79 15.51 -13.58 -3.61
N PRO A 80 15.25 -14.83 -3.22
CA PRO A 80 14.83 -15.17 -1.86
C PRO A 80 15.92 -14.87 -0.80
N ASN A 81 17.18 -14.68 -1.21
CA ASN A 81 18.28 -14.30 -0.32
C ASN A 81 18.53 -12.77 -0.32
N SER A 82 17.55 -11.97 -0.72
CA SER A 82 17.63 -10.51 -0.60
C SER A 82 17.89 -10.10 0.85
N GLN A 83 18.56 -8.94 1.03
CA GLN A 83 18.84 -8.40 2.38
C GLN A 83 17.66 -7.61 2.97
N ILE A 84 16.47 -7.73 2.39
CA ILE A 84 15.28 -7.06 2.88
C ILE A 84 14.84 -7.72 4.18
N ASP A 85 14.66 -6.92 5.24
CA ASP A 85 14.18 -7.39 6.53
C ASP A 85 12.66 -7.26 6.65
N ILE A 86 12.14 -6.11 6.25
CA ILE A 86 10.71 -5.76 6.35
C ILE A 86 10.18 -5.39 4.96
N THR A 87 8.95 -5.82 4.68
CA THR A 87 8.27 -5.50 3.43
C THR A 87 6.86 -4.96 3.69
N TYR A 88 6.60 -3.76 3.19
CA TYR A 88 5.29 -3.15 3.13
C TYR A 88 4.60 -3.52 1.82
N LEU A 89 3.39 -4.06 1.85
CA LEU A 89 2.60 -4.43 0.65
C LEU A 89 1.11 -4.18 0.89
N ALA A 90 0.39 -3.86 -0.18
CA ALA A 90 -1.06 -4.01 -0.18
C ALA A 90 -1.43 -5.48 0.04
N GLU A 91 -2.55 -5.74 0.74
CA GLU A 91 -2.95 -7.08 1.19
C GLU A 91 -2.99 -8.11 0.05
N SER A 92 -3.48 -7.73 -1.13
CA SER A 92 -3.54 -8.62 -2.31
C SER A 92 -2.15 -9.15 -2.72
N PHE A 93 -1.12 -8.32 -2.62
CA PHE A 93 0.27 -8.73 -2.91
C PHE A 93 0.92 -9.43 -1.71
N ALA A 94 0.54 -9.06 -0.49
CA ALA A 94 0.98 -9.77 0.70
C ALA A 94 0.50 -11.22 0.69
N GLU A 95 -0.76 -11.47 0.32
CA GLU A 95 -1.31 -12.82 0.14
C GLU A 95 -0.50 -13.64 -0.88
N GLN A 96 -0.13 -13.06 -2.02
CA GLN A 96 0.75 -13.73 -3.00
C GLN A 96 2.14 -14.01 -2.43
N GLY A 97 2.67 -13.14 -1.57
CA GLY A 97 3.96 -13.34 -0.89
C GLY A 97 3.89 -14.44 0.17
N ILE A 98 2.77 -14.52 0.90
CA ILE A 98 2.50 -15.58 1.87
C ILE A 98 2.44 -16.94 1.16
N GLU A 99 1.69 -17.07 0.07
CA GLU A 99 1.58 -18.28 -0.72
C GLU A 99 2.92 -18.70 -1.34
N ALA A 100 3.75 -17.72 -1.72
CA ALA A 100 5.11 -17.97 -2.23
C ALA A 100 6.13 -18.31 -1.12
N GLY A 101 5.74 -18.30 0.17
CA GLY A 101 6.61 -18.62 1.30
C GLY A 101 7.74 -17.62 1.55
N ILE A 102 7.53 -16.34 1.16
CA ILE A 102 8.54 -15.27 1.28
C ILE A 102 8.59 -14.72 2.72
N PHE A 103 7.44 -14.70 3.40
CA PHE A 103 7.31 -14.06 4.71
C PHE A 103 7.45 -15.05 5.85
N GLU A 104 7.90 -14.52 6.99
CA GLU A 104 7.97 -15.22 8.26
C GLU A 104 6.57 -15.38 8.86
N GLU A 105 6.29 -16.52 9.42
CA GLU A 105 5.15 -16.70 10.34
C GLU A 105 5.51 -16.07 11.68
N LEU A 106 4.68 -15.14 12.16
CA LEU A 106 5.03 -14.24 13.27
C LEU A 106 4.60 -14.79 14.62
N ASP A 107 5.48 -14.60 15.60
CA ASP A 107 5.17 -14.73 17.01
C ASP A 107 4.53 -13.44 17.54
N TYR A 108 3.21 -13.42 17.62
CA TYR A 108 2.45 -12.24 18.04
C TYR A 108 2.64 -11.87 19.53
N SER A 109 3.24 -12.75 20.35
CA SER A 109 3.65 -12.36 21.71
C SER A 109 4.72 -11.26 21.70
N LYS A 110 5.45 -11.11 20.59
CA LYS A 110 6.43 -10.04 20.36
C LYS A 110 5.83 -8.76 19.77
N ILE A 111 4.54 -8.75 19.44
CA ILE A 111 3.83 -7.62 18.81
C ILE A 111 2.55 -7.29 19.60
N PRO A 112 2.65 -6.88 20.87
CA PRO A 112 1.46 -6.63 21.69
C PRO A 112 0.50 -5.57 21.11
N ASN A 113 0.98 -4.60 20.35
CA ASN A 113 0.12 -3.62 19.70
C ASN A 113 -0.78 -4.22 18.58
N ALA A 114 -0.50 -5.43 18.10
CA ALA A 114 -1.37 -6.12 17.15
C ALA A 114 -2.74 -6.47 17.75
N GLU A 115 -2.88 -6.59 19.07
CA GLU A 115 -4.16 -6.80 19.75
C GLU A 115 -5.11 -5.60 19.56
N LYS A 116 -4.55 -4.41 19.32
CA LYS A 116 -5.31 -3.18 19.11
C LYS A 116 -5.71 -2.95 17.65
N VAL A 117 -5.25 -3.79 16.73
CA VAL A 117 -5.61 -3.70 15.31
C VAL A 117 -7.10 -4.00 15.14
N ASN A 118 -7.80 -3.16 14.39
CA ASN A 118 -9.22 -3.31 14.08
C ASN A 118 -9.56 -4.73 13.58
N ALA A 119 -10.64 -5.29 14.07
CA ALA A 119 -11.04 -6.68 13.80
C ALA A 119 -11.16 -6.99 12.28
N LYS A 120 -11.54 -6.02 11.45
CA LYS A 120 -11.62 -6.17 9.99
C LYS A 120 -10.25 -6.25 9.33
N ALA A 121 -9.22 -5.65 9.94
CA ALA A 121 -7.85 -5.61 9.45
C ALA A 121 -6.99 -6.79 9.94
N GLN A 122 -7.61 -7.85 10.48
CA GLN A 122 -6.90 -8.99 11.05
C GLN A 122 -6.83 -10.22 10.16
N THR A 123 -7.08 -10.10 8.87
CA THR A 123 -7.09 -11.25 7.94
C THR A 123 -5.76 -11.99 7.93
N THR A 124 -4.66 -11.27 7.74
CA THR A 124 -3.30 -11.84 7.73
C THR A 124 -2.82 -12.22 9.13
N VAL A 125 -3.20 -11.45 10.17
CA VAL A 125 -2.89 -11.73 11.59
C VAL A 125 -3.42 -13.09 12.02
N LYS A 126 -4.67 -13.40 11.70
CA LYS A 126 -5.31 -14.70 12.02
C LYS A 126 -4.62 -15.89 11.37
N ARG A 127 -3.82 -15.64 10.34
CA ARG A 127 -3.02 -16.64 9.64
C ARG A 127 -1.55 -16.66 10.10
N GLY A 128 -1.18 -15.84 11.08
CA GLY A 128 0.18 -15.75 11.60
C GLY A 128 1.13 -14.89 10.77
N PHE A 129 0.64 -14.04 9.85
CA PHE A 129 1.48 -13.22 8.99
C PHE A 129 1.38 -11.72 9.32
N GLY A 130 2.14 -10.89 8.61
CA GLY A 130 2.31 -9.49 8.90
C GLY A 130 0.98 -8.73 9.04
N PRO A 131 0.81 -7.92 10.10
CA PRO A 131 -0.42 -7.18 10.36
C PRO A 131 -0.63 -6.07 9.34
N ALA A 132 -1.88 -5.66 9.15
CA ALA A 132 -2.17 -4.37 8.55
C ALA A 132 -1.64 -3.25 9.47
N TYR A 133 -1.06 -2.20 8.87
CA TYR A 133 -0.60 -1.02 9.61
C TYR A 133 -1.38 0.24 9.22
N THR A 134 -2.02 0.24 8.06
CA THR A 134 -2.97 1.28 7.63
C THR A 134 -4.04 0.67 6.73
N LEU A 135 -5.14 1.36 6.62
CA LEU A 135 -6.24 0.99 5.74
C LEU A 135 -6.66 2.18 4.87
N ASN A 136 -7.36 1.91 3.81
CA ASN A 136 -8.07 2.89 2.99
C ASN A 136 -9.34 2.25 2.43
N SER A 137 -10.24 3.07 1.92
CA SER A 137 -11.44 2.60 1.25
C SER A 137 -11.69 3.35 -0.04
N ILE A 138 -12.68 2.91 -0.78
CA ILE A 138 -13.12 3.58 -2.00
C ILE A 138 -14.46 4.27 -1.78
N GLY A 139 -14.67 5.37 -2.49
CA GLY A 139 -15.93 6.08 -2.56
C GLY A 139 -16.17 6.59 -3.97
N ILE A 140 -17.18 7.42 -4.10
CA ILE A 140 -17.52 8.06 -5.37
C ILE A 140 -17.19 9.54 -5.27
N VAL A 141 -16.24 10.01 -6.06
CA VAL A 141 -16.04 11.46 -6.27
C VAL A 141 -17.04 11.92 -7.28
N VAL A 142 -17.79 12.99 -6.97
CA VAL A 142 -18.88 13.50 -7.79
C VAL A 142 -18.70 14.99 -8.03
N ASP A 143 -18.87 15.44 -9.27
CA ASP A 143 -19.01 16.85 -9.62
C ASP A 143 -20.49 17.25 -9.54
N PRO A 144 -20.91 18.01 -8.53
CA PRO A 144 -22.30 18.40 -8.37
C PRO A 144 -22.81 19.32 -9.49
N ALA A 145 -21.91 19.99 -10.22
CA ALA A 145 -22.28 20.83 -11.35
C ALA A 145 -22.92 20.04 -12.51
N ALA A 146 -22.75 18.70 -12.54
CA ALA A 146 -23.39 17.83 -13.52
C ALA A 146 -24.91 17.70 -13.30
N GLY A 147 -25.44 18.09 -12.13
CA GLY A 147 -26.86 17.98 -11.78
C GLY A 147 -27.38 16.55 -11.69
N ILE A 148 -26.49 15.56 -11.54
CA ILE A 148 -26.83 14.13 -11.43
C ILE A 148 -26.60 13.74 -9.96
N GLU A 149 -27.65 13.30 -9.31
CA GLU A 149 -27.57 12.81 -7.93
C GLU A 149 -26.96 11.41 -7.91
N ILE A 150 -25.86 11.24 -7.13
CA ILE A 150 -25.13 9.98 -6.97
C ILE A 150 -24.88 9.77 -5.48
N ASN A 151 -25.64 8.85 -4.86
CA ASN A 151 -25.58 8.55 -3.43
C ASN A 151 -25.33 7.05 -3.15
N SER A 152 -25.43 6.22 -4.18
CA SER A 152 -25.25 4.77 -4.10
C SER A 152 -24.33 4.24 -5.20
N TRP A 153 -23.80 3.01 -5.00
CA TRP A 153 -23.03 2.35 -6.05
C TRP A 153 -23.87 2.10 -7.30
N GLU A 154 -25.16 1.79 -7.14
CA GLU A 154 -26.09 1.50 -8.22
C GLU A 154 -26.35 2.71 -9.11
N ASP A 155 -26.21 3.93 -8.56
CA ASP A 155 -26.36 5.17 -9.32
C ASP A 155 -25.34 5.30 -10.46
N LEU A 156 -24.21 4.61 -10.40
CA LEU A 156 -23.22 4.61 -11.49
C LEU A 156 -23.75 4.00 -12.78
N TRP A 157 -24.84 3.20 -12.72
CA TRP A 157 -25.52 2.62 -13.89
C TRP A 157 -26.60 3.53 -14.49
N LYS A 158 -26.83 4.73 -13.93
CA LYS A 158 -27.78 5.69 -14.50
C LYS A 158 -27.41 6.06 -15.94
N PRO A 159 -28.35 6.05 -16.90
CA PRO A 159 -28.08 6.39 -18.28
C PRO A 159 -27.59 7.83 -18.49
N GLU A 160 -27.92 8.76 -17.57
CA GLU A 160 -27.45 10.14 -17.57
C GLU A 160 -25.92 10.26 -17.41
N LEU A 161 -25.29 9.19 -16.91
CA LEU A 161 -23.83 9.07 -16.76
C LEU A 161 -23.13 8.52 -18.01
N ALA A 162 -23.85 8.31 -19.11
CA ALA A 162 -23.26 7.79 -20.35
C ALA A 162 -22.00 8.58 -20.73
N ASN A 163 -20.87 7.86 -20.86
CA ASN A 163 -19.55 8.40 -21.17
C ASN A 163 -19.11 9.56 -20.24
N LYS A 164 -19.30 9.40 -18.91
CA LYS A 164 -19.00 10.45 -17.92
C LYS A 164 -18.29 9.95 -16.67
N ILE A 165 -17.99 8.66 -16.53
CA ILE A 165 -17.36 8.14 -15.32
C ILE A 165 -16.00 7.51 -15.59
N ALA A 166 -15.14 7.52 -14.57
CA ALA A 166 -13.89 6.76 -14.53
C ALA A 166 -13.89 5.76 -13.36
N ILE A 167 -13.32 4.59 -13.59
CA ILE A 167 -13.17 3.55 -12.56
C ILE A 167 -11.72 3.03 -12.52
N PRO A 168 -11.26 2.49 -11.37
CA PRO A 168 -9.94 1.86 -11.30
C PRO A 168 -9.83 0.68 -12.27
N ASP A 169 -8.68 0.52 -12.92
CA ASP A 169 -8.38 -0.67 -13.71
C ASP A 169 -8.31 -1.91 -12.79
N ILE A 170 -8.71 -3.06 -13.32
CA ILE A 170 -8.78 -4.34 -12.57
C ILE A 170 -7.43 -4.72 -11.96
N THR A 171 -6.31 -4.33 -12.56
CA THR A 171 -4.95 -4.63 -12.10
C THR A 171 -4.47 -3.75 -10.97
N THR A 172 -5.23 -2.70 -10.62
CA THR A 172 -4.93 -1.83 -9.47
C THR A 172 -5.36 -2.47 -8.16
N THR A 173 -4.87 -1.95 -7.05
CA THR A 173 -5.27 -2.40 -5.71
C THR A 173 -6.80 -2.32 -5.48
N ASN A 174 -7.46 -1.34 -6.08
CA ASN A 174 -8.91 -1.11 -5.95
C ASN A 174 -9.74 -1.78 -7.05
N GLY A 175 -9.11 -2.37 -8.07
CA GLY A 175 -9.80 -3.04 -9.17
C GLY A 175 -10.74 -4.15 -8.74
N PRO A 176 -10.32 -5.08 -7.86
CA PRO A 176 -11.21 -6.13 -7.36
C PRO A 176 -12.48 -5.63 -6.67
N ALA A 177 -12.43 -4.47 -6.02
CA ALA A 177 -13.61 -3.87 -5.40
C ALA A 177 -14.70 -3.52 -6.43
N ILE A 178 -14.31 -3.20 -7.68
CA ILE A 178 -15.27 -2.92 -8.76
C ILE A 178 -16.07 -4.16 -9.11
N VAL A 179 -15.42 -5.32 -9.11
CA VAL A 179 -16.10 -6.61 -9.34
C VAL A 179 -17.03 -6.95 -8.17
N GLU A 180 -16.62 -6.68 -6.92
CA GLU A 180 -17.46 -6.85 -5.74
C GLU A 180 -18.69 -5.93 -5.76
N ILE A 181 -18.53 -4.66 -6.16
CA ILE A 181 -19.64 -3.71 -6.33
C ILE A 181 -20.64 -4.24 -7.37
N ALA A 182 -20.14 -4.70 -8.51
CA ALA A 182 -20.97 -5.23 -9.58
C ALA A 182 -21.67 -6.54 -9.16
N ALA A 183 -21.00 -7.43 -8.41
CA ALA A 183 -21.59 -8.62 -7.84
C ALA A 183 -22.72 -8.30 -6.84
N ALA A 184 -22.49 -7.31 -5.98
CA ALA A 184 -23.51 -6.83 -5.04
C ALA A 184 -24.73 -6.28 -5.76
N LYS A 185 -24.55 -5.52 -6.85
CA LYS A 185 -25.63 -5.05 -7.71
C LYS A 185 -26.41 -6.20 -8.34
N ALA A 186 -25.72 -7.24 -8.78
CA ALA A 186 -26.37 -8.46 -9.29
C ALA A 186 -27.07 -9.31 -8.20
N GLY A 187 -26.87 -8.98 -6.90
CA GLY A 187 -27.40 -9.73 -5.78
C GLY A 187 -26.71 -11.10 -5.58
N VAL A 188 -25.47 -11.26 -6.02
CA VAL A 188 -24.74 -12.53 -6.03
C VAL A 188 -23.45 -12.40 -5.22
N ASP A 189 -23.09 -13.42 -4.45
CA ASP A 189 -21.75 -13.54 -3.87
C ASP A 189 -20.77 -13.88 -5.00
N VAL A 190 -19.74 -13.04 -5.15
CA VAL A 190 -18.70 -13.16 -6.18
C VAL A 190 -18.03 -14.55 -6.20
N LYS A 191 -17.96 -15.22 -5.06
CA LYS A 191 -17.39 -16.57 -4.92
C LYS A 191 -18.26 -17.67 -5.52
N SER A 192 -19.57 -17.46 -5.55
CA SER A 192 -20.53 -18.49 -5.98
C SER A 192 -20.45 -18.82 -7.47
N ASP A 193 -20.12 -17.83 -8.29
CA ASP A 193 -20.00 -17.95 -9.75
C ASP A 193 -18.67 -17.42 -10.31
N LYS A 194 -17.69 -17.18 -9.44
CA LYS A 194 -16.39 -16.62 -9.78
C LYS A 194 -16.45 -15.25 -10.50
N GLY A 195 -17.50 -14.48 -10.20
CA GLY A 195 -17.70 -13.14 -10.73
C GLY A 195 -18.45 -13.07 -12.07
N GLN A 196 -19.00 -14.16 -12.58
CA GLN A 196 -19.69 -14.14 -13.89
C GLN A 196 -20.86 -13.14 -13.91
N ALA A 197 -21.68 -13.09 -12.87
CA ALA A 197 -22.78 -12.12 -12.76
C ALA A 197 -22.24 -10.69 -12.66
N ALA A 198 -21.15 -10.48 -11.91
CA ALA A 198 -20.49 -9.19 -11.81
C ALA A 198 -20.03 -8.67 -13.17
N PHE A 199 -19.39 -9.51 -13.98
CA PHE A 199 -18.91 -9.09 -15.30
C PHE A 199 -20.05 -8.77 -16.28
N LYS A 200 -21.24 -9.38 -16.15
CA LYS A 200 -22.44 -8.97 -16.91
C LYS A 200 -22.90 -7.56 -16.51
N GLU A 201 -22.86 -7.24 -15.20
CA GLU A 201 -23.18 -5.90 -14.75
C GLU A 201 -22.11 -4.88 -15.21
N LEU A 202 -20.84 -5.26 -15.25
CA LEU A 202 -19.76 -4.39 -15.77
C LEU A 202 -19.90 -4.15 -17.28
N GLU A 203 -20.36 -5.14 -18.04
CA GLU A 203 -20.71 -4.97 -19.45
C GLU A 203 -21.86 -3.95 -19.62
N ALA A 204 -22.87 -4.00 -18.73
CA ALA A 204 -23.95 -3.02 -18.69
C ALA A 204 -23.48 -1.63 -18.24
N LEU A 205 -22.44 -1.54 -17.39
CA LEU A 205 -21.85 -0.28 -16.95
C LEU A 205 -20.95 0.38 -18.01
N LYS A 206 -20.38 -0.41 -18.94
CA LYS A 206 -19.40 0.05 -19.93
C LYS A 206 -19.81 1.32 -20.69
N PRO A 207 -21.07 1.51 -21.13
CA PRO A 207 -21.48 2.75 -21.81
C PRO A 207 -21.28 4.02 -20.99
N ASN A 208 -21.24 3.93 -19.65
CA ASN A 208 -21.03 5.07 -18.76
C ASN A 208 -19.54 5.38 -18.57
N ILE A 209 -18.64 4.42 -18.84
CA ILE A 209 -17.21 4.54 -18.58
C ILE A 209 -16.51 5.24 -19.73
N VAL A 210 -15.90 6.38 -19.44
CA VAL A 210 -14.96 7.06 -20.34
C VAL A 210 -13.64 6.31 -20.40
N LYS A 211 -13.12 5.98 -19.20
CA LYS A 211 -11.77 5.42 -19.07
C LYS A 211 -11.63 4.61 -17.78
N THR A 212 -10.86 3.54 -17.86
CA THR A 212 -10.26 2.93 -16.68
C THR A 212 -8.92 3.61 -16.37
N TYR A 213 -8.57 3.80 -15.10
CA TYR A 213 -7.33 4.46 -14.71
C TYR A 213 -6.45 3.55 -13.84
N SER A 214 -5.13 3.67 -14.00
CA SER A 214 -4.15 2.95 -13.20
C SER A 214 -3.46 3.84 -12.16
N LYS A 215 -3.57 5.16 -12.31
CA LYS A 215 -2.99 6.14 -11.37
C LYS A 215 -4.07 7.13 -10.95
N SER A 216 -4.32 7.20 -9.64
CA SER A 216 -5.32 8.14 -9.07
C SER A 216 -5.01 9.61 -9.40
N SER A 217 -3.74 9.96 -9.67
CA SER A 217 -3.35 11.30 -10.09
C SER A 217 -4.00 11.73 -11.40
N ASP A 218 -4.41 10.80 -12.27
CA ASP A 218 -5.05 11.11 -13.55
C ASP A 218 -6.44 11.71 -13.35
N LEU A 219 -7.14 11.32 -12.28
CA LEU A 219 -8.48 11.79 -11.96
C LEU A 219 -8.55 13.30 -11.75
N ALA A 220 -7.53 13.91 -11.13
CA ALA A 220 -7.49 15.35 -10.92
C ALA A 220 -7.60 16.13 -12.24
N ASN A 221 -6.88 15.69 -13.27
CA ASN A 221 -6.93 16.29 -14.61
C ASN A 221 -8.26 16.04 -15.30
N MET A 222 -8.81 14.82 -15.19
CA MET A 222 -10.09 14.45 -15.82
C MET A 222 -11.27 15.26 -15.25
N PHE A 223 -11.29 15.48 -13.93
CA PHE A 223 -12.29 16.36 -13.31
C PHE A 223 -12.08 17.84 -13.68
N ALA A 224 -10.83 18.32 -13.65
CA ALA A 224 -10.53 19.72 -13.98
C ALA A 224 -10.87 20.06 -15.44
N SER A 225 -10.70 19.12 -16.36
CA SER A 225 -11.06 19.29 -17.78
C SER A 225 -12.54 19.08 -18.08
N GLY A 226 -13.33 18.54 -17.13
CA GLY A 226 -14.72 18.16 -17.34
C GLY A 226 -14.89 16.91 -18.20
N GLU A 227 -13.85 16.10 -18.37
CA GLU A 227 -13.90 14.81 -19.08
C GLU A 227 -14.82 13.81 -18.38
N ILE A 228 -14.83 13.87 -17.04
CA ILE A 228 -15.69 13.04 -16.19
C ILE A 228 -16.46 13.89 -15.19
N VAL A 229 -17.60 13.38 -14.73
CA VAL A 229 -18.41 13.97 -13.66
C VAL A 229 -18.47 13.11 -12.41
N ALA A 230 -18.09 11.84 -12.51
CA ALA A 230 -17.96 10.96 -11.35
C ALA A 230 -16.81 9.96 -11.54
N ALA A 231 -16.23 9.52 -10.42
CA ALA A 231 -15.24 8.46 -10.43
C ALA A 231 -15.30 7.63 -9.15
N ILE A 232 -15.08 6.32 -9.25
CA ILE A 232 -14.75 5.53 -8.07
C ILE A 232 -13.28 5.81 -7.75
N ALA A 233 -12.98 6.27 -6.52
CA ALA A 233 -11.62 6.63 -6.11
C ALA A 233 -11.37 6.24 -4.65
N ALA A 234 -10.10 5.96 -4.32
CA ALA A 234 -9.69 5.80 -2.94
C ALA A 234 -9.76 7.14 -2.17
N ASP A 235 -10.03 7.07 -0.87
CA ASP A 235 -10.11 8.20 0.04
C ASP A 235 -8.87 9.11 -0.03
N PHE A 236 -7.68 8.52 -0.02
CA PHE A 236 -6.42 9.28 -0.09
C PHE A 236 -6.24 10.08 -1.40
N ALA A 237 -6.96 9.72 -2.47
CA ALA A 237 -6.88 10.43 -3.75
C ALA A 237 -7.75 11.70 -3.78
N TYR A 238 -8.80 11.75 -2.94
CA TYR A 238 -9.78 12.83 -2.96
C TYR A 238 -9.17 14.21 -2.75
N GLY A 239 -8.24 14.34 -1.80
CA GLY A 239 -7.60 15.62 -1.52
C GLY A 239 -6.88 16.25 -2.73
N ASN A 240 -6.28 15.43 -3.60
CA ASN A 240 -5.65 15.93 -4.83
C ASN A 240 -6.68 16.29 -5.90
N ILE A 241 -7.78 15.54 -5.98
CA ILE A 241 -8.87 15.83 -6.91
C ILE A 241 -9.56 17.15 -6.51
N ALA A 242 -9.86 17.32 -5.22
CA ALA A 242 -10.48 18.53 -4.69
C ALA A 242 -9.60 19.79 -4.82
N LYS A 243 -8.26 19.63 -4.80
CA LYS A 243 -7.35 20.76 -5.13
C LYS A 243 -7.46 21.21 -6.58
N ALA A 244 -7.69 20.28 -7.50
CA ALA A 244 -7.82 20.57 -8.94
C ALA A 244 -9.24 21.05 -9.30
N LYS A 245 -10.26 20.57 -8.60
CA LYS A 245 -11.66 20.95 -8.76
C LYS A 245 -12.35 21.02 -7.38
N PRO A 246 -12.39 22.19 -6.74
CA PRO A 246 -12.85 22.34 -5.35
C PRO A 246 -14.33 21.98 -5.10
N GLU A 247 -15.16 22.00 -6.14
CA GLU A 247 -16.59 21.74 -6.03
C GLU A 247 -16.93 20.26 -5.87
N VAL A 248 -16.01 19.34 -6.18
CA VAL A 248 -16.29 17.91 -6.09
C VAL A 248 -16.53 17.48 -4.64
N THR A 249 -17.37 16.48 -4.49
CA THR A 249 -17.68 15.86 -3.20
C THR A 249 -17.24 14.40 -3.20
N TYR A 250 -16.98 13.85 -2.01
CA TYR A 250 -16.67 12.44 -1.80
C TYR A 250 -17.84 11.75 -1.11
N VAL A 251 -18.44 10.78 -1.77
CA VAL A 251 -19.61 10.04 -1.29
C VAL A 251 -19.19 8.63 -0.91
N VAL A 252 -19.45 8.26 0.34
CA VAL A 252 -19.41 6.87 0.80
C VAL A 252 -20.86 6.36 0.83
N PRO A 253 -21.26 5.42 -0.04
CA PRO A 253 -22.62 4.92 -0.08
C PRO A 253 -23.07 4.28 1.24
N GLU A 254 -24.35 4.43 1.61
CA GLU A 254 -24.91 3.82 2.83
C GLU A 254 -24.79 2.29 2.87
N SER A 255 -24.78 1.63 1.70
CA SER A 255 -24.55 0.20 1.59
C SER A 255 -23.14 -0.25 1.99
N GLY A 256 -22.28 0.71 2.36
CA GLY A 256 -20.91 0.54 2.79
C GLY A 256 -19.90 0.63 1.65
N THR A 257 -18.65 0.74 2.04
CA THR A 257 -17.50 0.75 1.14
C THR A 257 -16.74 -0.56 1.20
N TYR A 258 -15.63 -0.66 0.42
CA TYR A 258 -14.70 -1.78 0.44
C TYR A 258 -13.34 -1.32 0.95
N LEU A 259 -12.82 -2.06 1.94
CA LEU A 259 -11.52 -1.78 2.56
C LEU A 259 -10.39 -2.41 1.75
N ASN A 260 -9.29 -1.70 1.74
CA ASN A 260 -7.99 -2.22 1.37
C ASN A 260 -7.02 -1.98 2.53
N PHE A 261 -6.16 -2.94 2.81
CA PHE A 261 -5.17 -2.87 3.86
C PHE A 261 -3.77 -2.85 3.28
N ASN A 262 -2.88 -2.08 3.92
CA ASN A 262 -1.46 -2.18 3.69
C ASN A 262 -0.84 -2.92 4.88
N THR A 263 -0.10 -3.97 4.60
CA THR A 263 0.50 -4.85 5.60
C THR A 263 1.99 -4.59 5.74
N VAL A 264 2.53 -4.92 6.89
CA VAL A 264 3.96 -4.89 7.18
C VAL A 264 4.42 -6.31 7.55
N ASN A 265 5.35 -6.86 6.77
CA ASN A 265 5.74 -8.28 6.84
C ASN A 265 7.23 -8.42 7.13
N ILE A 266 7.63 -9.42 7.92
CA ILE A 266 9.04 -9.81 8.08
C ILE A 266 9.40 -10.79 6.98
N ASN A 267 10.48 -10.54 6.28
CA ASN A 267 10.99 -11.49 5.28
C ASN A 267 11.58 -12.70 5.99
N LYS A 268 11.26 -13.91 5.50
CA LYS A 268 11.63 -15.19 6.12
C LYS A 268 13.15 -15.33 6.35
N ASN A 269 13.95 -14.81 5.42
CA ASN A 269 15.41 -14.88 5.46
C ASN A 269 16.10 -13.67 6.11
N SER A 270 15.31 -12.75 6.72
CA SER A 270 15.86 -11.63 7.49
C SER A 270 16.85 -12.10 8.56
N LYS A 271 17.95 -11.37 8.68
CA LYS A 271 18.96 -11.58 9.74
C LYS A 271 18.70 -10.70 10.97
N ASN A 272 17.74 -9.78 10.86
CA ASN A 272 17.42 -8.78 11.88
C ASN A 272 15.99 -8.98 12.43
N LYS A 273 15.53 -10.24 12.56
CA LYS A 273 14.13 -10.54 12.92
C LYS A 273 13.67 -9.88 14.21
N ASP A 274 14.50 -9.91 15.27
CA ASP A 274 14.11 -9.30 16.54
C ASP A 274 13.89 -7.78 16.39
N LEU A 275 14.77 -7.08 15.68
CA LEU A 275 14.61 -5.67 15.39
C LEU A 275 13.39 -5.41 14.49
N ALA A 276 13.08 -6.32 13.56
CA ALA A 276 11.90 -6.24 12.72
C ALA A 276 10.60 -6.40 13.51
N TYR A 277 10.57 -7.27 14.53
CA TYR A 277 9.47 -7.38 15.48
C TYR A 277 9.25 -6.08 16.28
N GLU A 278 10.33 -5.51 16.80
CA GLU A 278 10.30 -4.23 17.54
C GLU A 278 9.75 -3.12 16.63
N PHE A 279 10.22 -3.07 15.37
CA PHE A 279 9.74 -2.09 14.39
C PHE A 279 8.24 -2.25 14.10
N ILE A 280 7.74 -3.48 13.87
CA ILE A 280 6.32 -3.70 13.60
C ILE A 280 5.49 -3.29 14.82
N ASN A 281 5.91 -3.68 16.02
CA ASN A 281 5.20 -3.29 17.24
C ASN A 281 5.17 -1.76 17.42
N TYR A 282 6.29 -1.08 17.14
CA TYR A 282 6.38 0.38 17.15
C TYR A 282 5.44 1.01 16.12
N ALA A 283 5.45 0.55 14.85
CA ALA A 283 4.61 1.09 13.78
C ALA A 283 3.09 0.93 14.05
N LEU A 284 2.72 -0.07 14.87
CA LEU A 284 1.34 -0.30 15.31
C LEU A 284 0.97 0.44 16.60
N SER A 285 1.89 1.17 17.21
CA SER A 285 1.60 1.91 18.44
C SER A 285 0.60 3.04 18.18
N GLU A 286 -0.19 3.38 19.19
CA GLU A 286 -1.17 4.47 19.13
C GLU A 286 -0.49 5.80 18.77
N GLU A 287 0.69 6.07 19.35
CA GLU A 287 1.46 7.28 19.10
C GLU A 287 1.88 7.40 17.61
N VAL A 288 2.46 6.35 17.05
CA VAL A 288 2.92 6.37 15.64
C VAL A 288 1.73 6.48 14.72
N GLN A 289 0.67 5.71 14.95
CA GLN A 289 -0.54 5.74 14.13
C GLN A 289 -1.28 7.09 14.19
N GLN A 290 -1.29 7.74 15.36
CA GLN A 290 -1.81 9.11 15.50
C GLN A 290 -0.97 10.10 14.68
N ARG A 291 0.35 9.95 14.70
CA ARG A 291 1.29 10.81 13.98
C ARG A 291 1.20 10.63 12.47
N THR A 292 1.11 9.39 11.98
CA THR A 292 0.97 9.10 10.54
C THR A 292 -0.41 9.51 10.00
N ALA A 293 -1.47 9.36 10.78
CA ALA A 293 -2.79 9.84 10.40
C ALA A 293 -2.78 11.34 10.10
N LYS A 294 -2.10 12.14 10.93
CA LYS A 294 -2.02 13.59 10.76
C LYS A 294 -1.04 14.02 9.65
N ALA A 295 0.12 13.40 9.57
CA ALA A 295 1.19 13.83 8.68
C ALA A 295 1.06 13.27 7.26
N LEU A 296 0.56 12.04 7.11
CA LEU A 296 0.49 11.30 5.86
C LEU A 296 -0.94 11.13 5.34
N ASN A 297 -1.95 11.54 6.10
CA ASN A 297 -3.36 11.27 5.82
C ASN A 297 -3.62 9.76 5.66
N GLU A 298 -3.03 8.96 6.54
CA GLU A 298 -3.17 7.50 6.57
C GLU A 298 -4.21 7.09 7.62
N SER A 299 -5.19 6.29 7.22
CA SER A 299 -6.22 5.81 8.14
C SER A 299 -5.62 4.77 9.10
N PRO A 300 -5.69 5.01 10.43
CA PRO A 300 -5.08 4.14 11.42
C PRO A 300 -5.86 2.82 11.55
N VAL A 301 -5.14 1.73 11.81
CA VAL A 301 -5.74 0.43 12.15
C VAL A 301 -5.83 0.22 13.66
N ASN A 302 -5.05 0.96 14.46
CA ASN A 302 -5.07 0.87 15.91
C ASN A 302 -6.33 1.54 16.47
N THR A 303 -7.19 0.79 17.13
CA THR A 303 -8.48 1.25 17.68
C THR A 303 -8.35 2.23 18.85
N GLY A 304 -7.15 2.38 19.42
CA GLY A 304 -6.84 3.38 20.46
C GLY A 304 -6.70 4.80 19.92
N VAL A 305 -6.38 4.96 18.62
CA VAL A 305 -6.20 6.27 18.01
C VAL A 305 -7.50 7.07 18.03
N LYS A 306 -7.41 8.34 18.47
CA LYS A 306 -8.53 9.26 18.53
C LYS A 306 -8.26 10.46 17.61
N LEU A 307 -9.08 10.58 16.59
CA LEU A 307 -9.04 11.70 15.64
C LEU A 307 -10.24 12.60 15.87
N THR A 308 -10.04 13.91 15.70
CA THR A 308 -11.15 14.87 15.63
C THR A 308 -11.90 14.68 14.31
N GLU A 309 -13.10 15.26 14.19
CA GLU A 309 -13.86 15.23 12.93
C GLU A 309 -13.07 15.85 11.77
N GLU A 310 -12.34 16.93 12.03
CA GLU A 310 -11.49 17.59 11.02
C GLU A 310 -10.32 16.67 10.57
N GLU A 311 -9.65 16.03 11.52
CA GLU A 311 -8.54 15.09 11.22
C GLU A 311 -9.03 13.84 10.48
N ALA A 312 -10.28 13.41 10.74
CA ALA A 312 -10.88 12.22 10.13
C ALA A 312 -11.61 12.49 8.81
N ALA A 313 -11.83 13.75 8.43
CA ALA A 313 -12.72 14.14 7.34
C ALA A 313 -12.45 13.46 5.99
N ASN A 314 -11.18 13.13 5.72
CA ASN A 314 -10.74 12.47 4.47
C ASN A 314 -10.14 11.08 4.72
N LEU A 315 -10.43 10.49 5.87
CA LEU A 315 -9.91 9.19 6.27
C LEU A 315 -11.03 8.15 6.34
N THR A 316 -10.69 6.91 6.06
CA THR A 316 -11.54 5.78 6.40
C THR A 316 -11.43 5.50 7.90
N TYR A 317 -12.34 6.09 8.69
CA TYR A 317 -12.28 6.09 10.15
C TYR A 317 -13.66 5.96 10.79
N GLY A 318 -13.75 5.44 12.01
CA GLY A 318 -15.00 5.32 12.78
C GLY A 318 -16.07 4.51 12.06
N SER A 319 -17.29 5.04 11.96
CA SER A 319 -18.43 4.34 11.36
C SER A 319 -18.24 3.93 9.91
N VAL A 320 -17.35 4.61 9.17
CA VAL A 320 -17.00 4.20 7.80
C VAL A 320 -16.34 2.82 7.80
N VAL A 321 -15.39 2.59 8.72
CA VAL A 321 -14.75 1.27 8.89
C VAL A 321 -15.76 0.23 9.37
N ASP A 322 -16.62 0.59 10.33
CA ASP A 322 -17.58 -0.35 10.92
C ASP A 322 -18.57 -0.90 9.89
N ASN A 323 -19.00 -0.07 8.93
CA ASN A 323 -19.94 -0.42 7.86
C ASN A 323 -19.26 -0.96 6.60
N ALA A 324 -17.92 -0.88 6.51
CA ALA A 324 -17.20 -1.30 5.32
C ALA A 324 -17.14 -2.84 5.17
N LYS A 325 -16.95 -3.29 3.94
CA LYS A 325 -16.76 -4.68 3.54
C LYS A 325 -15.27 -4.97 3.31
N THR A 326 -14.87 -6.20 3.52
CA THR A 326 -13.52 -6.70 3.22
C THR A 326 -13.55 -7.55 1.96
N ILE A 327 -12.44 -7.57 1.23
CA ILE A 327 -12.27 -8.41 0.03
C ILE A 327 -11.46 -9.64 0.43
N ASP A 328 -11.89 -10.82 -0.03
CA ASP A 328 -11.12 -12.05 0.15
C ASP A 328 -10.04 -12.17 -0.93
N PHE A 329 -8.90 -11.52 -0.70
CA PHE A 329 -7.80 -11.54 -1.68
C PHE A 329 -7.20 -12.93 -1.89
N LYS A 330 -7.35 -13.85 -0.94
CA LYS A 330 -6.96 -15.24 -1.16
C LYS A 330 -7.80 -15.88 -2.26
N PHE A 331 -9.12 -15.67 -2.25
CA PHE A 331 -10.00 -16.09 -3.33
C PHE A 331 -9.71 -15.31 -4.62
N VAL A 332 -9.68 -13.98 -4.55
CA VAL A 332 -9.46 -13.11 -5.72
C VAL A 332 -8.19 -13.50 -6.48
N ASN A 333 -7.09 -13.77 -5.79
CA ASN A 333 -5.84 -14.18 -6.43
C ASN A 333 -5.98 -15.50 -7.22
N THR A 334 -6.92 -16.37 -6.87
CA THR A 334 -7.16 -17.63 -7.61
C THR A 334 -7.90 -17.43 -8.94
N VAL A 335 -8.63 -16.32 -9.08
CA VAL A 335 -9.45 -16.00 -10.26
C VAL A 335 -8.97 -14.77 -11.02
N MET A 336 -7.93 -14.11 -10.55
CA MET A 336 -7.48 -12.80 -11.06
C MET A 336 -7.14 -12.85 -12.56
N ASP A 337 -6.46 -13.89 -13.03
CA ASP A 337 -6.09 -14.00 -14.46
C ASP A 337 -7.35 -14.13 -15.34
N GLU A 338 -8.38 -14.86 -14.89
CA GLU A 338 -9.65 -14.96 -15.60
C GLU A 338 -10.39 -13.61 -15.58
N TRP A 339 -10.36 -12.92 -14.44
CA TRP A 339 -10.96 -11.59 -14.31
C TRP A 339 -10.29 -10.57 -15.22
N ILE A 340 -8.96 -10.52 -15.26
CA ILE A 340 -8.20 -9.63 -16.14
C ILE A 340 -8.56 -9.89 -17.62
N ASN A 341 -8.62 -11.15 -18.04
CA ASN A 341 -8.97 -11.51 -19.40
C ASN A 341 -10.41 -11.07 -19.75
N THR A 342 -11.36 -11.27 -18.83
CA THR A 342 -12.75 -10.87 -19.03
C THR A 342 -12.91 -9.35 -19.02
N TRP A 343 -12.24 -8.68 -18.09
CA TRP A 343 -12.18 -7.21 -18.03
C TRP A 343 -11.67 -6.60 -19.32
N ASN A 344 -10.55 -7.08 -19.83
CA ASN A 344 -9.95 -6.56 -21.07
C ASN A 344 -10.90 -6.73 -22.28
N ARG A 345 -11.65 -7.82 -22.34
CA ARG A 345 -12.65 -8.03 -23.39
C ARG A 345 -13.83 -7.05 -23.29
N ILE A 346 -14.21 -6.62 -22.11
CA ILE A 346 -15.33 -5.69 -21.89
C ILE A 346 -14.85 -4.24 -22.02
N MET A 347 -13.72 -3.89 -21.44
CA MET A 347 -13.29 -2.50 -21.29
C MET A 347 -12.52 -1.95 -22.49
N ASN A 348 -11.84 -2.80 -23.26
CA ASN A 348 -11.10 -2.44 -24.48
C ASN A 348 -11.89 -2.81 -25.73
#